data_38fb159ec202dc1c443ace84df43c3a2
#
_entry.id   38fb159ec202dc1c443ace84df43c3a2
#
_cell.length_a   1.000
_cell.length_b   1.000
_cell.length_c   1.000
_cell.angle_alpha   90.00
_cell.angle_beta   90.00
_cell.angle_gamma   90.00
#
_symmetry.space_group_name_H-M   'P 1'
#
loop_
_entity.id
_entity.type
_entity.pdbx_description
1 polymer ?
#
loop_
_entity_poly.entity_id
_entity_poly.type
_entity_poly.pdbx_seq_one_letter_code
_entity_poly.pdbx_strand_id
1 'polypeptide(L)'
;MATKVLICLHGNEVTPRFDLATEVLIAVIGENRKVQGERVVVLPQASAEKLCHMVLTENIEVVVCGGIEEEYYQYLTWKRVTVLDSVIGDYREALQRLAEGWLQAGDILVERKD
;
A
#
# COMPACT_ATOMS: atom_id res chain seq x y z
N MET A 1 -15.47 7.76 9.16
CA MET A 1 -14.75 8.39 8.05
C MET A 1 -14.04 7.32 7.22
N ALA A 2 -13.93 7.56 5.94
CA ALA A 2 -13.25 6.62 5.05
C ALA A 2 -11.74 6.75 5.19
N THR A 3 -11.02 5.63 4.99
CA THR A 3 -9.56 5.59 5.02
C THR A 3 -9.03 5.40 3.61
N LYS A 4 -8.12 6.25 3.19
CA LYS A 4 -7.51 6.17 1.86
C LYS A 4 -6.18 5.47 1.95
N VAL A 5 -6.01 4.41 1.15
CA VAL A 5 -4.84 3.53 1.21
C VAL A 5 -4.16 3.42 -0.15
N LEU A 6 -2.87 3.14 -0.13
CA LEU A 6 -2.08 2.93 -1.33
C LEU A 6 -1.31 1.63 -1.18
N ILE A 7 -1.45 0.74 -2.17
CA ILE A 7 -0.71 -0.52 -2.21
C ILE A 7 0.20 -0.50 -3.42
N CYS A 8 1.50 -0.69 -3.21
CA CYS A 8 2.46 -0.78 -4.30
C CYS A 8 2.33 -2.16 -4.97
N LEU A 9 2.17 -2.16 -6.28
CA LEU A 9 1.86 -3.37 -7.04
C LEU A 9 3.02 -3.82 -7.93
N HIS A 10 3.12 -5.12 -8.10
CA HIS A 10 3.91 -5.76 -9.14
C HIS A 10 3.07 -6.94 -9.65
N GLY A 11 2.39 -6.73 -10.78
CA GLY A 11 1.39 -7.70 -11.24
C GLY A 11 0.27 -7.84 -10.24
N ASN A 12 -0.01 -9.06 -9.82
CA ASN A 12 -1.06 -9.34 -8.84
C ASN A 12 -0.55 -9.36 -7.40
N GLU A 13 0.70 -8.98 -7.19
CA GLU A 13 1.30 -9.04 -5.87
C GLU A 13 1.71 -7.67 -5.38
N VAL A 14 1.89 -7.57 -4.04
CA VAL A 14 2.52 -6.40 -3.44
C VAL A 14 3.96 -6.34 -3.95
N THR A 15 4.40 -5.17 -4.42
CA THR A 15 5.74 -5.05 -4.97
C THR A 15 6.81 -5.36 -3.93
N PRO A 16 7.88 -6.09 -4.30
CA PRO A 16 8.96 -6.40 -3.36
C PRO A 16 9.70 -5.17 -2.84
N ARG A 17 9.74 -4.08 -3.61
CA ARG A 17 10.48 -2.88 -3.23
C ARG A 17 9.70 -1.61 -3.55
N PHE A 18 9.57 -0.76 -2.54
CA PHE A 18 8.87 0.52 -2.65
C PHE A 18 9.50 1.43 -3.72
N ASP A 19 10.82 1.50 -3.74
CA ASP A 19 11.56 2.39 -4.65
C ASP A 19 11.50 1.96 -6.12
N LEU A 20 11.09 0.73 -6.39
CA LEU A 20 10.98 0.21 -7.76
C LEU A 20 9.53 0.10 -8.25
N ALA A 21 8.56 0.53 -7.45
CA ALA A 21 7.15 0.44 -7.81
C ALA A 21 6.83 1.41 -8.97
N THR A 22 6.20 0.88 -10.02
CA THR A 22 5.69 1.67 -11.14
C THR A 22 4.17 1.60 -11.26
N GLU A 23 3.53 0.78 -10.46
CA GLU A 23 2.08 0.71 -10.39
C GLU A 23 1.64 0.75 -8.94
N VAL A 24 0.58 1.48 -8.67
CA VAL A 24 0.03 1.54 -7.32
C VAL A 24 -1.49 1.46 -7.41
N LEU A 25 -2.08 0.82 -6.42
CA LEU A 25 -3.52 0.81 -6.22
C LEU A 25 -3.85 1.85 -5.16
N ILE A 26 -4.78 2.74 -5.46
CA ILE A 26 -5.33 3.66 -4.47
C ILE A 26 -6.76 3.23 -4.21
N ALA A 27 -7.07 2.94 -2.97
CA ALA A 27 -8.40 2.47 -2.58
C ALA A 27 -8.92 3.28 -1.40
N VAL A 28 -10.24 3.32 -1.28
CA VAL A 28 -10.93 3.97 -0.17
C VAL A 28 -11.70 2.90 0.59
N ILE A 29 -11.41 2.77 1.88
CA ILE A 29 -12.09 1.82 2.76
C ILE A 29 -13.06 2.60 3.64
N GLY A 30 -14.35 2.24 3.57
CA GLY A 30 -15.38 2.91 4.33
C GLY A 30 -15.45 2.44 5.78
N GLU A 31 -16.29 3.12 6.57
CA GLU A 31 -16.49 2.79 7.99
C GLU A 31 -17.03 1.38 8.19
N ASN A 32 -17.72 0.85 7.19
CA ASN A 32 -18.27 -0.51 7.22
C ASN A 32 -17.21 -1.57 6.85
N ARG A 33 -15.94 -1.18 6.77
CA ARG A 33 -14.81 -2.05 6.42
C ARG A 33 -14.91 -2.64 5.02
N LYS A 34 -15.57 -1.92 4.13
CA LYS A 34 -15.69 -2.33 2.72
C LYS A 34 -14.98 -1.34 1.82
N VAL A 35 -14.38 -1.86 0.77
CA VAL A 35 -13.75 -1.03 -0.26
C VAL A 35 -14.84 -0.31 -1.03
N GLN A 36 -14.83 1.03 -0.97
CA GLN A 36 -15.84 1.86 -1.64
C GLN A 36 -15.44 2.24 -3.05
N GLY A 37 -14.14 2.23 -3.34
CA GLY A 37 -13.63 2.56 -4.65
C GLY A 37 -12.16 2.24 -4.74
N GLU A 38 -11.69 2.00 -5.96
CA GLU A 38 -10.27 1.72 -6.19
C GLU A 38 -9.89 2.13 -7.60
N ARG A 39 -8.63 2.52 -7.78
CA ARG A 39 -8.07 2.81 -9.10
C ARG A 39 -6.59 2.48 -9.10
N VAL A 40 -6.09 2.10 -10.27
CA VAL A 40 -4.66 1.84 -10.47
C VAL A 40 -4.02 3.04 -11.13
N VAL A 41 -2.89 3.47 -10.60
CA VAL A 41 -2.10 4.56 -11.18
C VAL A 41 -0.79 3.98 -11.65
N VAL A 42 -0.44 4.26 -12.91
CA VAL A 42 0.84 3.83 -13.49
C VAL A 42 1.79 5.02 -13.49
N LEU A 43 2.99 4.81 -12.94
CA LEU A 43 4.01 5.84 -12.90
C LEU A 43 4.94 5.66 -14.11
N PRO A 44 5.33 6.75 -14.79
CA PRO A 44 6.22 6.63 -15.97
C PRO A 44 7.60 6.09 -15.61
N GLN A 45 8.05 6.31 -14.38
CA GLN A 45 9.34 5.83 -13.89
C GLN A 45 9.24 5.49 -12.42
N ALA A 46 10.03 4.51 -11.99
CA ALA A 46 10.16 4.20 -10.57
C ALA A 46 10.90 5.35 -9.88
N SER A 47 10.30 5.89 -8.81
CA SER A 47 10.90 6.96 -8.03
C SER A 47 10.27 6.99 -6.65
N ALA A 48 11.05 6.65 -5.64
CA ALA A 48 10.57 6.69 -4.25
C ALA A 48 10.16 8.11 -3.85
N GLU A 49 10.90 9.12 -4.30
CA GLU A 49 10.58 10.51 -3.98
C GLU A 49 9.23 10.94 -4.55
N LYS A 50 8.99 10.60 -5.83
CA LYS A 50 7.71 10.93 -6.47
C LYS A 50 6.56 10.15 -5.83
N LEU A 51 6.82 8.91 -5.43
CA LEU A 51 5.80 8.10 -4.77
C LEU A 51 5.45 8.69 -3.40
N CYS A 52 6.44 9.13 -2.63
CA CYS A 52 6.18 9.82 -1.38
C CYS A 52 5.38 11.10 -1.59
N HIS A 53 5.70 11.85 -2.65
CA HIS A 53 4.95 13.05 -2.99
C HIS A 53 3.48 12.72 -3.31
N MET A 54 3.25 11.66 -4.06
CA MET A 54 1.90 11.19 -4.38
C MET A 54 1.14 10.81 -3.11
N VAL A 55 1.78 10.10 -2.19
CA VAL A 55 1.17 9.71 -0.91
C VAL A 55 0.64 10.94 -0.18
N LEU A 56 1.43 12.02 -0.16
CA LEU A 56 1.02 13.24 0.54
C LEU A 56 -0.05 14.02 -0.23
N THR A 57 0.10 14.17 -1.54
CA THR A 57 -0.85 14.95 -2.33
C THR A 57 -2.20 14.27 -2.48
N GLU A 58 -2.22 12.94 -2.46
CA GLU A 58 -3.47 12.16 -2.52
C GLU A 58 -4.09 11.93 -1.13
N ASN A 59 -3.46 12.44 -0.09
CA ASN A 59 -3.93 12.28 1.30
C ASN A 59 -4.05 10.81 1.71
N ILE A 60 -3.07 10.01 1.31
CA ILE A 60 -3.02 8.60 1.66
C ILE A 60 -2.69 8.47 3.16
N GLU A 61 -3.43 7.62 3.86
CA GLU A 61 -3.25 7.41 5.29
C GLU A 61 -2.46 6.14 5.59
N VAL A 62 -2.54 5.14 4.70
CA VAL A 62 -1.84 3.86 4.88
C VAL A 62 -1.15 3.47 3.57
N VAL A 63 0.11 3.10 3.65
CA VAL A 63 0.88 2.59 2.52
C VAL A 63 1.22 1.13 2.81
N VAL A 64 0.94 0.24 1.85
CA VAL A 64 1.33 -1.18 1.91
C VAL A 64 2.37 -1.43 0.83
N CYS A 65 3.50 -1.98 1.20
CA CYS A 65 4.59 -2.26 0.26
C CYS A 65 5.44 -3.43 0.76
N GLY A 66 6.39 -3.86 -0.07
CA GLY A 66 7.42 -4.79 0.36
C GLY A 66 8.53 -4.05 1.10
N GLY A 67 9.79 -4.27 0.72
CA GLY A 67 10.91 -3.57 1.36
C GLY A 67 10.89 -2.08 1.07
N ILE A 68 11.23 -1.28 2.06
CA ILE A 68 11.32 0.17 1.92
C ILE A 68 12.59 0.64 2.63
N GLU A 69 13.29 1.59 2.01
CA GLU A 69 14.48 2.15 2.63
C GLU A 69 14.11 2.97 3.87
N GLU A 70 14.96 2.92 4.88
CA GLU A 70 14.71 3.56 6.17
C GLU A 70 14.36 5.03 6.03
N GLU A 71 15.04 5.76 5.14
CA GLU A 71 14.80 7.20 4.99
C GLU A 71 13.35 7.50 4.54
N TYR A 72 12.79 6.68 3.64
CA TYR A 72 11.43 6.87 3.18
C TYR A 72 10.41 6.41 4.20
N TYR A 73 10.72 5.32 4.90
CA TYR A 73 9.89 4.86 6.00
C TYR A 73 9.76 5.94 7.07
N GLN A 74 10.89 6.51 7.48
CA GLN A 74 10.89 7.56 8.50
C GLN A 74 10.20 8.82 8.01
N TYR A 75 10.42 9.20 6.75
CA TYR A 75 9.76 10.37 6.17
C TYR A 75 8.24 10.24 6.20
N LEU A 76 7.72 9.11 5.75
CA LEU A 76 6.28 8.88 5.71
C LEU A 76 5.67 8.80 7.11
N THR A 77 6.34 8.11 8.04
CA THR A 77 5.84 8.03 9.42
C THR A 77 5.89 9.39 10.10
N TRP A 78 6.89 10.19 9.80
CA TRP A 78 6.96 11.56 10.30
C TRP A 78 5.79 12.40 9.79
N LYS A 79 5.34 12.14 8.57
CA LYS A 79 4.15 12.79 7.99
C LYS A 79 2.84 12.14 8.45
N ARG A 80 2.92 11.24 9.42
CA ARG A 80 1.76 10.55 10.02
C ARG A 80 1.07 9.60 9.07
N VAL A 81 1.80 9.04 8.13
CA VAL A 81 1.32 7.97 7.27
C VAL A 81 1.71 6.65 7.91
N THR A 82 0.76 5.73 8.02
CA THR A 82 1.06 4.38 8.51
C THR A 82 1.68 3.58 7.37
N VAL A 83 2.86 3.03 7.58
CA VAL A 83 3.55 2.22 6.58
C VAL A 83 3.54 0.76 7.04
N LEU A 84 2.91 -0.10 6.26
CA LEU A 84 2.92 -1.54 6.48
C LEU A 84 3.87 -2.14 5.45
N ASP A 85 5.13 -2.26 5.84
CA ASP A 85 6.20 -2.73 4.96
C ASP A 85 6.44 -4.23 5.10
N SER A 86 7.28 -4.77 4.23
CA SER A 86 7.65 -6.19 4.22
C SER A 86 6.44 -7.12 4.06
N VAL A 87 5.40 -6.63 3.39
CA VAL A 87 4.23 -7.45 3.07
C VAL A 87 4.51 -8.19 1.78
N ILE A 88 4.30 -9.50 1.78
CA ILE A 88 4.60 -10.37 0.64
C ILE A 88 3.33 -11.09 0.22
N GLY A 89 3.04 -11.10 -1.07
CA GLY A 89 1.98 -11.91 -1.63
C GLY A 89 0.90 -11.13 -2.36
N ASP A 90 -0.27 -11.72 -2.46
CA ASP A 90 -1.38 -11.22 -3.27
C ASP A 90 -1.93 -9.89 -2.76
N TYR A 91 -2.05 -8.90 -3.65
CA TYR A 91 -2.49 -7.57 -3.24
C TYR A 91 -3.98 -7.54 -2.89
N ARG A 92 -4.81 -8.38 -3.49
CA ARG A 92 -6.24 -8.45 -3.15
C ARG A 92 -6.43 -8.96 -1.73
N GLU A 93 -5.64 -9.97 -1.35
CA GLU A 93 -5.65 -10.47 0.03
C GLU A 93 -5.17 -9.39 1.00
N ALA A 94 -4.12 -8.65 0.61
CA ALA A 94 -3.63 -7.54 1.43
C ALA A 94 -4.71 -6.49 1.63
N LEU A 95 -5.40 -6.10 0.55
CA LEU A 95 -6.47 -5.10 0.62
C LEU A 95 -7.61 -5.58 1.52
N GLN A 96 -8.00 -6.84 1.37
CA GLN A 96 -9.09 -7.42 2.18
C GLN A 96 -8.73 -7.42 3.67
N ARG A 97 -7.51 -7.87 4.01
CA ARG A 97 -7.06 -7.87 5.41
C ARG A 97 -6.95 -6.47 5.97
N LEU A 98 -6.49 -5.52 5.15
CA LEU A 98 -6.41 -4.13 5.55
C LEU A 98 -7.80 -3.56 5.84
N ALA A 99 -8.77 -3.84 4.97
CA ALA A 99 -10.14 -3.40 5.16
C ALA A 99 -10.76 -3.98 6.43
N GLU A 100 -10.44 -5.24 6.73
CA GLU A 100 -10.91 -5.92 7.94
C GLU A 100 -10.18 -5.47 9.21
N GLY A 101 -9.09 -4.73 9.06
CA GLY A 101 -8.40 -4.12 10.18
C GLY A 101 -7.29 -4.97 10.80
N TRP A 102 -6.80 -6.01 10.12
CA TRP A 102 -5.80 -6.90 10.73
C TRP A 102 -4.56 -7.19 9.89
N LEU A 103 -4.34 -6.42 8.81
CA LEU A 103 -3.07 -6.50 8.09
C LEU A 103 -1.96 -5.86 8.91
N GLN A 104 -0.81 -6.52 8.99
CA GLN A 104 0.35 -6.03 9.73
C GLN A 104 1.60 -6.04 8.87
N ALA A 105 2.56 -5.17 9.19
CA ALA A 105 3.87 -5.20 8.58
C ALA A 105 4.49 -6.59 8.73
N GLY A 106 5.14 -7.05 7.67
CA GLY A 106 5.77 -8.37 7.68
C GLY A 106 4.85 -9.52 7.34
N ASP A 107 3.56 -9.28 7.09
CA ASP A 107 2.62 -10.36 6.77
C ASP A 107 2.98 -11.04 5.44
N ILE A 108 2.93 -12.36 5.44
CA ILE A 108 3.09 -13.17 4.25
C ILE A 108 1.71 -13.69 3.89
N LEU A 109 1.24 -13.30 2.71
CA LEU A 109 -0.12 -13.57 2.27
C LEU A 109 -0.12 -14.79 1.36
N VAL A 110 -0.60 -15.90 1.89
CA VAL A 110 -0.70 -17.15 1.14
C VAL A 110 -2.14 -17.31 0.69
N GLU A 111 -2.32 -17.58 -0.60
CA GLU A 111 -3.64 -17.86 -1.13
C GLU A 111 -4.16 -19.15 -0.50
N ARG A 112 -5.36 -19.07 0.08
CA ARG A 112 -5.99 -20.24 0.67
C ARG A 112 -6.56 -21.11 -0.43
N LYS A 113 -6.07 -22.34 -0.46
CA LYS A 113 -6.68 -23.40 -1.25
C LYS A 113 -7.53 -24.22 -0.29
N ASP A 114 -8.78 -24.01 -0.38
CA ASP A 114 -9.73 -24.86 0.32
C ASP A 114 -10.21 -25.94 -0.61
#